data_fc2c6aab736f75012bc5279f7b2425c4
#
_entry.id   fc2c6aab736f75012bc5279f7b2425c4
#
_cell.length_a   1.000
_cell.length_b   1.000
_cell.length_c   1.000
_cell.angle_alpha   90.00
_cell.angle_beta   90.00
_cell.angle_gamma   90.00
#
_symmetry.space_group_name_H-M   'P 1'
#
loop_
_entity.id
_entity.type
_entity.pdbx_description
1 polymer ?
#
loop_
_entity_poly.entity_id
_entity_poly.type
_entity_poly.pdbx_seq_one_letter_code
_entity_poly.pdbx_strand_id
1 'polypeptide(L)'
;MKGITRKILRTAACTLPLLLAAACAADAPAGNPLSGPWEYALGRSGDGIENATGYRYGPAGDISRLERLVPGGQGVIWLRKKVAAPAGFRERRLAVILGTIIPVDETYLNGAFIGGYGVSPETGRPFFSDWNRYRLYGAPSALFREGDNSLHVKIYANHEASINGYVALDDRSVIEGVYRAQDFIRYHLNLVVAFVLFCVAIFLLIVIFLQRPRARYNLYLAGTCILFAFYILNFFIARLPLDPGRLPSYLMIQKIAYGAPCVSFFFLVMYIH
;
A
#
# COMPACT_ATOMS: atom_id res chain seq x y z
N MET A 1 -37.38 6.38 21.55
CA MET A 1 -36.12 5.72 21.13
C MET A 1 -35.86 5.73 19.62
N LYS A 2 -36.84 5.63 18.71
CA LYS A 2 -36.61 5.60 17.24
C LYS A 2 -35.98 6.88 16.61
N GLY A 3 -36.10 8.05 17.26
CA GLY A 3 -35.59 9.32 16.71
C GLY A 3 -34.09 9.57 16.97
N ILE A 4 -33.56 9.09 18.10
CA ILE A 4 -32.16 9.30 18.50
C ILE A 4 -31.24 8.39 17.67
N THR A 5 -31.63 7.14 17.46
CA THR A 5 -30.88 6.16 16.66
C THR A 5 -30.74 6.61 15.18
N ARG A 6 -31.80 7.22 14.60
CA ARG A 6 -31.75 7.76 13.22
C ARG A 6 -30.83 8.99 13.10
N LYS A 7 -30.74 9.84 14.12
CA LYS A 7 -29.83 11.00 14.12
C LYS A 7 -28.38 10.55 14.22
N ILE A 8 -28.07 9.63 15.12
CA ILE A 8 -26.71 9.09 15.31
C ILE A 8 -26.24 8.39 14.03
N LEU A 9 -27.08 7.56 13.39
CA LEU A 9 -26.73 6.89 12.13
C LEU A 9 -26.49 7.89 10.99
N ARG A 10 -27.28 8.96 10.87
CA ARG A 10 -27.10 10.00 9.86
C ARG A 10 -25.83 10.82 10.06
N THR A 11 -25.48 11.16 11.30
CA THR A 11 -24.26 11.91 11.62
C THR A 11 -23.02 11.03 11.36
N ALA A 12 -23.03 9.76 11.77
CA ALA A 12 -21.94 8.82 11.50
C ALA A 12 -21.75 8.53 10.00
N ALA A 13 -22.85 8.43 9.23
CA ALA A 13 -22.78 8.20 7.79
C ALA A 13 -22.24 9.40 7.00
N CYS A 14 -22.37 10.64 7.52
CA CYS A 14 -21.83 11.83 6.87
C CYS A 14 -20.39 12.16 7.31
N THR A 15 -20.00 11.82 8.54
CA THR A 15 -18.66 12.17 9.05
C THR A 15 -17.58 11.19 8.64
N LEU A 16 -17.92 9.92 8.45
CA LEU A 16 -16.95 8.89 8.04
C LEU A 16 -16.37 9.13 6.65
N PRO A 17 -17.17 9.46 5.59
CA PRO A 17 -16.62 9.78 4.26
C PRO A 17 -15.79 11.08 4.25
N LEU A 18 -16.14 12.07 5.07
CA LEU A 18 -15.39 13.33 5.20
C LEU A 18 -14.01 13.11 5.86
N LEU A 19 -13.93 12.28 6.90
CA LEU A 19 -12.68 11.92 7.54
C LEU A 19 -11.80 11.07 6.60
N LEU A 20 -12.39 10.16 5.82
CA LEU A 20 -11.71 9.39 4.79
C LEU A 20 -11.19 10.28 3.65
N ALA A 21 -11.99 11.25 3.19
CA ALA A 21 -11.59 12.19 2.15
C ALA A 21 -10.46 13.13 2.62
N ALA A 22 -10.51 13.62 3.85
CA ALA A 22 -9.46 14.45 4.43
C ALA A 22 -8.13 13.69 4.60
N ALA A 23 -8.17 12.42 4.94
CA ALA A 23 -6.98 11.57 5.05
C ALA A 23 -6.35 11.23 3.68
N CYS A 24 -7.17 11.25 2.60
CA CYS A 24 -6.67 11.03 1.23
C CYS A 24 -6.11 12.31 0.57
N ALA A 25 -6.48 13.49 1.05
CA ALA A 25 -6.17 14.80 0.46
C ALA A 25 -5.09 15.57 1.21
N ALA A 26 -4.23 14.90 1.97
CA ALA A 26 -3.08 15.57 2.58
C ALA A 26 -2.10 16.00 1.48
N ASP A 27 -2.22 17.24 1.01
CA ASP A 27 -1.22 17.85 0.16
C ASP A 27 0.12 17.93 0.91
N ALA A 28 1.20 17.74 0.16
CA ALA A 28 2.53 17.84 0.73
C ALA A 28 2.73 19.27 1.31
N PRO A 29 3.31 19.40 2.53
CA PRO A 29 3.52 20.71 3.13
C PRO A 29 4.32 21.62 2.22
N ALA A 30 4.04 22.92 2.28
CA ALA A 30 4.81 23.93 1.58
C ALA A 30 6.29 23.80 1.98
N GLY A 31 7.18 23.69 0.97
CA GLY A 31 8.62 23.48 1.21
C GLY A 31 9.06 22.01 1.36
N ASN A 32 8.20 21.04 1.06
CA ASN A 32 8.60 19.64 1.04
C ASN A 32 9.73 19.38 0.01
N PRO A 33 10.92 18.92 0.47
CA PRO A 33 12.07 18.70 -0.42
C PRO A 33 11.85 17.62 -1.49
N LEU A 34 10.86 16.75 -1.32
CA LEU A 34 10.52 15.69 -2.27
C LEU A 34 9.46 16.10 -3.30
N SER A 35 8.90 17.32 -3.20
CA SER A 35 7.96 17.84 -4.19
C SER A 35 8.66 18.11 -5.54
N GLY A 36 7.85 18.20 -6.62
CA GLY A 36 8.32 18.47 -7.99
C GLY A 36 8.92 17.24 -8.69
N PRO A 37 9.60 17.45 -9.82
CA PRO A 37 9.96 16.37 -10.73
C PRO A 37 10.99 15.40 -10.14
N TRP A 38 10.79 14.12 -10.46
CA TRP A 38 11.73 13.05 -10.23
C TRP A 38 12.47 12.71 -11.53
N GLU A 39 13.66 12.16 -11.38
CA GLU A 39 14.45 11.65 -12.49
C GLU A 39 14.47 10.12 -12.44
N TYR A 40 14.58 9.46 -13.60
CA TYR A 40 14.68 7.99 -13.67
C TYR A 40 15.82 7.54 -14.56
N ALA A 41 16.26 6.32 -14.30
CA ALA A 41 17.10 5.53 -15.19
C ALA A 41 16.63 4.08 -15.16
N LEU A 42 16.79 3.39 -16.29
CA LEU A 42 16.57 1.94 -16.35
C LEU A 42 17.82 1.22 -15.85
N GLY A 43 17.65 0.38 -14.84
CA GLY A 43 18.69 -0.45 -14.28
C GLY A 43 18.71 -1.84 -14.93
N ARG A 44 19.77 -2.58 -14.66
CA ARG A 44 19.87 -3.99 -14.97
C ARG A 44 19.49 -4.83 -13.76
N SER A 45 19.09 -6.05 -14.00
CA SER A 45 18.87 -7.02 -12.92
C SER A 45 20.15 -7.22 -12.12
N GLY A 46 20.04 -7.19 -10.80
CA GLY A 46 21.18 -7.33 -9.88
C GLY A 46 22.01 -6.06 -9.63
N ASP A 47 21.71 -4.93 -10.29
CA ASP A 47 22.42 -3.68 -10.03
C ASP A 47 22.21 -3.16 -8.62
N GLY A 48 23.31 -2.83 -7.95
CA GLY A 48 23.33 -2.12 -6.69
C GLY A 48 23.35 -0.60 -6.85
N ILE A 49 23.33 0.11 -5.73
CA ILE A 49 23.34 1.59 -5.70
C ILE A 49 24.61 2.18 -6.30
N GLU A 50 25.72 1.48 -6.23
CA GLU A 50 27.02 1.89 -6.82
C GLU A 50 26.90 2.03 -8.34
N ASN A 51 26.18 1.14 -9.02
CA ASN A 51 25.92 1.23 -10.46
C ASN A 51 24.95 2.36 -10.76
N ALA A 52 23.90 2.52 -9.94
CA ALA A 52 22.87 3.53 -10.13
C ALA A 52 23.42 4.96 -10.07
N THR A 53 24.46 5.23 -9.27
CA THR A 53 25.09 6.57 -9.22
C THR A 53 25.75 6.97 -10.52
N GLY A 54 26.16 6.02 -11.35
CA GLY A 54 26.76 6.23 -12.66
C GLY A 54 25.79 6.33 -13.82
N TYR A 55 24.48 6.10 -13.61
CA TYR A 55 23.50 6.15 -14.68
C TYR A 55 23.20 7.56 -15.18
N ARG A 56 22.84 7.63 -16.47
CA ARG A 56 22.29 8.85 -17.05
C ARG A 56 20.80 8.92 -16.74
N TYR A 57 20.41 9.89 -15.91
CA TYR A 57 19.02 10.10 -15.53
C TYR A 57 18.31 11.06 -16.45
N GLY A 58 17.03 10.74 -16.77
CA GLY A 58 16.10 11.58 -17.48
C GLY A 58 14.86 11.89 -16.63
N PRO A 59 13.97 12.78 -17.10
CA PRO A 59 12.75 13.12 -16.37
C PRO A 59 11.80 11.92 -16.25
N ALA A 60 11.35 11.59 -15.03
CA ALA A 60 10.44 10.48 -14.80
C ALA A 60 8.99 10.78 -15.18
N GLY A 61 8.61 12.07 -15.26
CA GLY A 61 7.23 12.47 -15.46
C GLY A 61 6.34 12.06 -14.28
N ASP A 62 5.25 11.36 -14.58
CA ASP A 62 4.28 10.90 -13.56
C ASP A 62 4.76 9.60 -12.88
N ILE A 63 5.18 9.72 -11.62
CA ILE A 63 5.66 8.59 -10.82
C ILE A 63 4.55 7.61 -10.40
N SER A 64 3.28 7.94 -10.66
CA SER A 64 2.17 7.02 -10.43
C SER A 64 2.01 5.97 -11.55
N ARG A 65 2.80 6.08 -12.64
CA ARG A 65 2.72 5.22 -13.83
C ARG A 65 4.08 4.86 -14.40
N LEU A 66 4.95 4.39 -13.53
CA LEU A 66 6.35 4.08 -13.86
C LEU A 66 6.50 2.88 -14.79
N GLU A 67 5.52 1.96 -14.85
CA GLU A 67 5.53 0.80 -15.75
C GLU A 67 5.68 1.20 -17.22
N ARG A 68 5.24 2.40 -17.59
CA ARG A 68 5.36 2.94 -18.96
C ARG A 68 6.79 3.24 -19.38
N LEU A 69 7.68 3.39 -18.41
CA LEU A 69 9.09 3.68 -18.64
C LEU A 69 9.89 2.41 -18.98
N VAL A 70 9.35 1.21 -18.69
CA VAL A 70 10.05 -0.05 -18.84
C VAL A 70 9.58 -0.76 -20.12
N PRO A 71 10.44 -0.93 -21.12
CA PRO A 71 10.13 -1.73 -22.30
C PRO A 71 9.74 -3.17 -21.92
N GLY A 72 8.57 -3.64 -22.38
CA GLY A 72 8.05 -4.95 -22.01
C GLY A 72 7.45 -5.06 -20.60
N GLY A 73 7.41 -3.98 -19.83
CA GLY A 73 6.74 -3.91 -18.53
C GLY A 73 7.45 -4.61 -17.38
N GLN A 74 8.62 -5.23 -17.62
CA GLN A 74 9.39 -5.91 -16.55
C GLN A 74 10.84 -5.41 -16.54
N GLY A 75 11.33 -5.06 -15.35
CA GLY A 75 12.70 -4.58 -15.18
C GLY A 75 12.90 -3.74 -13.93
N VAL A 76 14.08 -3.15 -13.83
CA VAL A 76 14.47 -2.31 -12.71
C VAL A 76 14.41 -0.84 -13.10
N ILE A 77 13.76 -0.05 -12.27
CA ILE A 77 13.71 1.41 -12.39
C ILE A 77 14.45 1.99 -11.19
N TRP A 78 15.41 2.86 -11.47
CA TRP A 78 16.02 3.70 -10.47
C TRP A 78 15.42 5.11 -10.57
N LEU A 79 14.74 5.53 -9.51
CA LEU A 79 14.32 6.92 -9.35
C LEU A 79 15.37 7.67 -8.56
N ARG A 80 15.60 8.94 -8.93
CA ARG A 80 16.46 9.85 -8.21
C ARG A 80 15.75 11.17 -7.92
N LYS A 81 15.92 11.65 -6.70
CA LYS A 81 15.50 12.99 -6.29
C LYS A 81 16.68 13.70 -5.62
N LYS A 82 17.05 14.85 -6.14
CA LYS A 82 17.98 15.75 -5.46
C LYS A 82 17.25 16.46 -4.34
N VAL A 83 17.84 16.49 -3.17
CA VAL A 83 17.21 16.94 -1.92
C VAL A 83 18.15 17.88 -1.20
N ALA A 84 17.70 19.11 -0.91
CA ALA A 84 18.40 19.97 0.03
C ALA A 84 18.22 19.43 1.46
N ALA A 85 19.26 19.46 2.27
CA ALA A 85 19.13 19.11 3.68
C ALA A 85 18.16 20.08 4.36
N PRO A 86 17.15 19.61 5.10
CA PRO A 86 16.25 20.47 5.85
C PRO A 86 17.03 21.32 6.87
N ALA A 87 16.59 22.56 7.11
CA ALA A 87 17.23 23.42 8.10
C ALA A 87 17.26 22.74 9.48
N GLY A 88 18.41 22.82 10.15
CA GLY A 88 18.61 22.18 11.45
C GLY A 88 18.61 20.64 11.41
N PHE A 89 18.87 20.02 10.27
CA PHE A 89 18.79 18.56 10.06
C PHE A 89 19.60 17.76 11.08
N ARG A 90 20.70 18.30 11.59
CA ARG A 90 21.60 17.62 12.54
C ARG A 90 20.94 17.35 13.89
N GLU A 91 20.00 18.19 14.29
CA GLU A 91 19.27 18.11 15.57
C GLU A 91 17.89 17.46 15.44
N ARG A 92 17.46 17.19 14.21
CA ARG A 92 16.15 16.66 13.91
C ARG A 92 16.17 15.15 13.65
N ARG A 93 15.10 14.49 14.05
CA ARG A 93 14.86 13.10 13.66
C ARG A 93 14.06 13.08 12.36
N LEU A 94 14.77 13.01 11.25
CA LEU A 94 14.15 13.03 9.94
C LEU A 94 13.63 11.65 9.52
N ALA A 95 12.58 11.65 8.72
CA ALA A 95 12.07 10.46 8.05
C ALA A 95 11.60 10.80 6.64
N VAL A 96 11.60 9.79 5.79
CA VAL A 96 11.06 9.83 4.42
C VAL A 96 9.79 8.99 4.37
N ILE A 97 8.71 9.58 3.87
CA ILE A 97 7.50 8.85 3.50
C ILE A 97 7.34 8.88 1.99
N LEU A 98 7.11 7.72 1.37
CA LEU A 98 7.02 7.56 -0.09
C LEU A 98 5.65 7.03 -0.55
N GLY A 99 4.61 7.22 0.27
CA GLY A 99 3.30 6.68 -0.08
C GLY A 99 3.31 5.15 -0.18
N THR A 100 2.52 4.60 -1.09
CA THR A 100 2.56 3.18 -1.44
C THR A 100 3.41 2.98 -2.68
N ILE A 101 4.27 1.96 -2.68
CA ILE A 101 5.11 1.60 -3.83
C ILE A 101 4.73 0.21 -4.31
N ILE A 102 4.48 0.09 -5.61
CA ILE A 102 4.15 -1.16 -6.29
C ILE A 102 5.30 -1.53 -7.22
N PRO A 103 5.74 -2.79 -7.23
CA PRO A 103 5.42 -3.85 -6.26
C PRO A 103 6.45 -3.98 -5.12
N VAL A 104 7.73 -3.68 -5.37
CA VAL A 104 8.87 -3.89 -4.47
C VAL A 104 9.80 -2.69 -4.58
N ASP A 105 10.34 -2.24 -3.46
CA ASP A 105 11.26 -1.11 -3.43
C ASP A 105 12.45 -1.32 -2.50
N GLU A 106 13.53 -0.62 -2.83
CA GLU A 106 14.68 -0.37 -1.98
C GLU A 106 15.01 1.12 -2.05
N THR A 107 15.20 1.74 -0.90
CA THR A 107 15.41 3.20 -0.79
C THR A 107 16.76 3.51 -0.17
N TYR A 108 17.47 4.47 -0.76
CA TYR A 108 18.82 4.85 -0.39
C TYR A 108 18.94 6.36 -0.26
N LEU A 109 19.63 6.82 0.79
CA LEU A 109 19.97 8.23 0.97
C LEU A 109 21.49 8.37 0.87
N ASN A 110 21.97 9.17 -0.09
CA ASN A 110 23.39 9.38 -0.37
C ASN A 110 24.19 8.07 -0.54
N GLY A 111 23.56 7.04 -1.13
CA GLY A 111 24.15 5.73 -1.34
C GLY A 111 23.98 4.76 -0.17
N ALA A 112 23.56 5.21 1.00
CA ALA A 112 23.29 4.34 2.14
C ALA A 112 21.85 3.79 2.09
N PHE A 113 21.66 2.49 2.26
CA PHE A 113 20.34 1.84 2.35
C PHE A 113 19.61 2.30 3.60
N ILE A 114 18.39 2.82 3.44
CA ILE A 114 17.55 3.28 4.56
C ILE A 114 16.30 2.44 4.76
N GLY A 115 15.96 1.57 3.80
CA GLY A 115 14.84 0.64 3.91
C GLY A 115 14.31 0.12 2.58
N GLY A 116 13.45 -0.90 2.65
CA GLY A 116 12.78 -1.49 1.49
C GLY A 116 11.68 -2.44 1.92
N TYR A 117 10.74 -2.69 1.04
CA TYR A 117 9.65 -3.64 1.26
C TYR A 117 9.42 -4.52 0.04
N GLY A 118 9.10 -5.78 0.35
CA GLY A 118 8.89 -6.80 -0.66
C GLY A 118 10.14 -7.62 -0.94
N VAL A 119 10.02 -8.59 -1.83
CA VAL A 119 11.12 -9.45 -2.28
C VAL A 119 11.10 -9.47 -3.80
N SER A 120 12.15 -8.95 -4.42
CA SER A 120 12.34 -8.99 -5.86
C SER A 120 12.71 -10.41 -6.31
N PRO A 121 12.24 -10.86 -7.48
CA PRO A 121 12.67 -12.11 -8.09
C PRO A 121 14.19 -12.19 -8.33
N GLU A 122 14.85 -11.04 -8.47
CA GLU A 122 16.31 -10.93 -8.63
C GLU A 122 17.10 -11.57 -7.50
N THR A 123 16.51 -11.66 -6.30
CA THR A 123 17.16 -12.24 -5.12
C THR A 123 17.18 -13.78 -5.12
N GLY A 124 16.58 -14.44 -6.13
CA GLY A 124 16.37 -15.89 -6.15
C GLY A 124 15.36 -16.40 -5.12
N ARG A 125 14.72 -15.50 -4.37
CA ARG A 125 13.69 -15.81 -3.37
C ARG A 125 12.30 -15.69 -4.00
N PRO A 126 11.27 -16.35 -3.44
CA PRO A 126 9.89 -16.18 -3.90
C PRO A 126 9.48 -14.71 -3.91
N PHE A 127 8.88 -14.26 -5.01
CA PHE A 127 8.36 -12.90 -5.14
C PHE A 127 7.32 -12.62 -4.07
N PHE A 128 7.46 -11.46 -3.42
CA PHE A 128 6.53 -10.99 -2.40
C PHE A 128 6.40 -9.47 -2.48
N SER A 129 5.17 -8.98 -2.47
CA SER A 129 4.87 -7.55 -2.50
C SER A 129 3.95 -7.14 -1.35
N ASP A 130 4.33 -6.12 -0.60
CA ASP A 130 3.45 -5.42 0.36
C ASP A 130 2.98 -4.09 -0.27
N TRP A 131 2.26 -4.21 -1.38
CA TRP A 131 1.87 -3.11 -2.25
C TRP A 131 0.95 -2.08 -1.57
N ASN A 132 0.16 -2.49 -0.59
CA ASN A 132 -0.80 -1.63 0.09
C ASN A 132 -0.21 -0.89 1.30
N ARG A 133 1.06 -1.11 1.60
CA ARG A 133 1.72 -0.47 2.73
C ARG A 133 2.34 0.86 2.35
N TYR A 134 2.09 1.89 3.16
CA TYR A 134 2.86 3.13 3.10
C TYR A 134 4.31 2.89 3.48
N ARG A 135 5.22 3.50 2.75
CA ARG A 135 6.66 3.42 3.00
C ARG A 135 7.07 4.51 3.95
N LEU A 136 7.60 4.14 5.11
CA LEU A 136 8.16 5.06 6.10
C LEU A 136 9.58 4.59 6.44
N TYR A 137 10.56 5.40 6.09
CA TYR A 137 11.98 5.11 6.32
C TYR A 137 12.60 6.17 7.20
N GLY A 138 13.39 5.75 8.20
CA GLY A 138 14.23 6.66 8.96
C GLY A 138 15.29 7.27 8.05
N ALA A 139 15.50 8.58 8.16
CA ALA A 139 16.56 9.29 7.45
C ALA A 139 17.56 9.86 8.47
N PRO A 140 18.55 9.05 8.92
CA PRO A 140 19.53 9.47 9.93
C PRO A 140 20.25 10.74 9.52
N SER A 141 20.37 11.71 10.43
CA SER A 141 21.04 12.98 10.17
C SER A 141 22.48 12.82 9.73
N ALA A 142 23.16 11.78 10.18
CA ALA A 142 24.53 11.44 9.78
C ALA A 142 24.69 11.12 8.29
N LEU A 143 23.60 10.76 7.59
CA LEU A 143 23.64 10.48 6.17
C LEU A 143 23.48 11.75 5.31
N PHE A 144 23.02 12.86 5.89
CA PHE A 144 22.91 14.13 5.18
C PHE A 144 24.24 14.87 5.11
N ARG A 145 24.45 15.55 4.00
CA ARG A 145 25.55 16.45 3.76
C ARG A 145 25.03 17.89 3.69
N GLU A 146 25.88 18.85 4.01
CA GLU A 146 25.59 20.26 3.70
C GLU A 146 25.60 20.43 2.19
N GLY A 147 24.51 20.97 1.63
CA GLY A 147 24.31 21.11 0.19
C GLY A 147 23.50 19.95 -0.42
N ASP A 148 23.98 19.42 -1.53
CA ASP A 148 23.25 18.47 -2.36
C ASP A 148 23.25 17.05 -1.74
N ASN A 149 22.05 16.54 -1.52
CA ASN A 149 21.81 15.15 -1.16
C ASN A 149 21.00 14.46 -2.26
N SER A 150 21.08 13.16 -2.33
CA SER A 150 20.35 12.36 -3.30
C SER A 150 19.58 11.23 -2.63
N LEU A 151 18.28 11.20 -2.87
CA LEU A 151 17.42 10.07 -2.54
C LEU A 151 17.27 9.20 -3.79
N HIS A 152 17.59 7.92 -3.68
CA HIS A 152 17.38 6.95 -4.75
C HIS A 152 16.35 5.91 -4.29
N VAL A 153 15.45 5.56 -5.21
CA VAL A 153 14.47 4.49 -5.00
C VAL A 153 14.59 3.49 -6.14
N LYS A 154 14.99 2.27 -5.82
CA LYS A 154 14.99 1.14 -6.74
C LYS A 154 13.62 0.49 -6.70
N ILE A 155 12.98 0.34 -7.86
CA ILE A 155 11.69 -0.33 -8.00
C ILE A 155 11.83 -1.46 -9.01
N TYR A 156 11.39 -2.65 -8.63
CA TYR A 156 11.27 -3.75 -9.56
C TYR A 156 9.88 -3.69 -10.20
N ALA A 157 9.80 -3.31 -11.47
CA ALA A 157 8.56 -3.29 -12.24
C ALA A 157 8.17 -4.71 -12.70
N ASN A 158 6.90 -5.05 -12.58
CA ASN A 158 6.33 -6.31 -13.08
C ASN A 158 4.93 -6.03 -13.66
N HIS A 159 4.89 -5.43 -14.87
CA HIS A 159 3.71 -4.90 -15.55
C HIS A 159 2.96 -3.77 -14.79
N GLU A 160 3.31 -3.56 -13.54
CA GLU A 160 2.89 -2.45 -12.71
C GLU A 160 4.10 -1.89 -11.98
N ALA A 161 4.22 -0.57 -11.93
CA ALA A 161 5.19 0.12 -11.11
C ALA A 161 4.70 1.54 -10.81
N SER A 162 4.63 1.89 -9.54
CA SER A 162 4.11 3.20 -9.15
C SER A 162 4.54 3.62 -7.75
N ILE A 163 4.58 4.94 -7.55
CA ILE A 163 4.57 5.56 -6.22
C ILE A 163 3.28 6.36 -6.12
N ASN A 164 2.40 6.02 -5.18
CA ASN A 164 1.10 6.66 -5.02
C ASN A 164 0.92 7.22 -3.62
N GLY A 165 0.30 8.39 -3.54
CA GLY A 165 -0.06 9.03 -2.28
C GLY A 165 0.97 10.04 -1.79
N TYR A 166 1.00 10.27 -0.48
CA TYR A 166 1.78 11.33 0.12
C TYR A 166 3.28 11.00 0.15
N VAL A 167 4.09 11.87 -0.44
CA VAL A 167 5.56 11.76 -0.50
C VAL A 167 6.18 12.99 0.16
N ALA A 168 6.97 12.79 1.24
CA ALA A 168 7.62 13.88 1.97
C ALA A 168 8.89 13.44 2.70
N LEU A 169 9.75 14.42 2.95
CA LEU A 169 10.87 14.34 3.88
C LEU A 169 10.69 15.43 4.92
N ASP A 170 10.52 15.06 6.18
CA ASP A 170 10.34 16.00 7.28
C ASP A 170 10.69 15.37 8.62
N ASP A 171 10.39 16.08 9.70
CA ASP A 171 10.52 15.55 11.05
C ASP A 171 9.66 14.28 11.21
N ARG A 172 10.25 13.28 11.83
CA ARG A 172 9.62 11.98 12.03
C ARG A 172 8.27 12.08 12.74
N SER A 173 8.14 12.99 13.71
CA SER A 173 6.91 13.16 14.48
C SER A 173 5.73 13.61 13.62
N VAL A 174 6.00 14.49 12.63
CA VAL A 174 5.00 14.96 11.66
C VAL A 174 4.59 13.83 10.71
N ILE A 175 5.59 13.16 10.14
CA ILE A 175 5.37 12.10 9.14
C ILE A 175 4.70 10.86 9.77
N GLU A 176 5.03 10.50 11.02
CA GLU A 176 4.39 9.37 11.70
C GLU A 176 2.88 9.56 11.88
N GLY A 177 2.40 10.78 12.06
CA GLY A 177 0.97 11.07 12.13
C GLY A 177 0.25 10.66 10.84
N VAL A 178 0.78 11.09 9.70
CA VAL A 178 0.26 10.73 8.37
C VAL A 178 0.37 9.22 8.14
N TYR A 179 1.52 8.63 8.44
CA TYR A 179 1.74 7.20 8.30
C TYR A 179 0.73 6.38 9.11
N ARG A 180 0.52 6.70 10.39
CA ARG A 180 -0.42 5.99 11.27
C ARG A 180 -1.87 6.09 10.77
N ALA A 181 -2.28 7.28 10.28
CA ALA A 181 -3.61 7.45 9.71
C ALA A 181 -3.82 6.58 8.46
N GLN A 182 -2.85 6.58 7.55
CA GLN A 182 -2.89 5.75 6.34
C GLN A 182 -2.82 4.25 6.67
N ASP A 183 -1.99 3.87 7.64
CA ASP A 183 -1.88 2.49 8.10
C ASP A 183 -3.17 2.00 8.73
N PHE A 184 -3.84 2.83 9.53
CA PHE A 184 -5.13 2.51 10.11
C PHE A 184 -6.18 2.23 9.02
N ILE A 185 -6.29 3.13 8.02
CA ILE A 185 -7.28 2.99 6.93
C ILE A 185 -6.98 1.76 6.07
N ARG A 186 -5.72 1.57 5.69
CA ARG A 186 -5.34 0.54 4.72
C ARG A 186 -5.19 -0.86 5.31
N TYR A 187 -4.87 -0.96 6.58
CA TYR A 187 -4.65 -2.24 7.26
C TYR A 187 -5.73 -2.53 8.30
N HIS A 188 -5.83 -1.73 9.36
CA HIS A 188 -6.70 -2.05 10.49
C HIS A 188 -8.18 -2.00 10.14
N LEU A 189 -8.60 -1.01 9.35
CA LEU A 189 -9.99 -0.93 8.90
C LEU A 189 -10.38 -2.12 8.01
N ASN A 190 -9.51 -2.51 7.07
CA ASN A 190 -9.75 -3.67 6.22
C ASN A 190 -9.81 -4.98 7.05
N LEU A 191 -8.95 -5.12 8.05
CA LEU A 191 -8.97 -6.26 8.97
C LEU A 191 -10.31 -6.33 9.72
N VAL A 192 -10.78 -5.20 10.27
CA VAL A 192 -12.06 -5.12 10.98
C VAL A 192 -13.22 -5.47 10.04
N VAL A 193 -13.25 -4.93 8.83
CA VAL A 193 -14.31 -5.21 7.85
C VAL A 193 -14.32 -6.69 7.47
N ALA A 194 -13.17 -7.30 7.22
CA ALA A 194 -13.07 -8.72 6.92
C ALA A 194 -13.59 -9.57 8.08
N PHE A 195 -13.22 -9.21 9.32
CA PHE A 195 -13.70 -9.90 10.53
C PHE A 195 -15.20 -9.79 10.71
N VAL A 196 -15.78 -8.60 10.52
CA VAL A 196 -17.24 -8.39 10.61
C VAL A 196 -17.97 -9.21 9.55
N LEU A 197 -17.50 -9.22 8.30
CA LEU A 197 -18.09 -10.04 7.25
C LEU A 197 -18.04 -11.54 7.58
N PHE A 198 -16.96 -11.99 8.15
CA PHE A 198 -16.81 -13.37 8.59
C PHE A 198 -17.79 -13.72 9.73
N CYS A 199 -17.95 -12.84 10.73
CA CYS A 199 -18.93 -13.02 11.81
C CYS A 199 -20.38 -13.05 11.28
N VAL A 200 -20.71 -12.17 10.32
CA VAL A 200 -22.03 -12.15 9.66
C VAL A 200 -22.26 -13.48 8.91
N ALA A 201 -21.27 -13.96 8.18
CA ALA A 201 -21.38 -15.25 7.48
C ALA A 201 -21.64 -16.41 8.45
N ILE A 202 -20.90 -16.50 9.56
CA ILE A 202 -21.13 -17.52 10.60
C ILE A 202 -22.54 -17.40 11.17
N PHE A 203 -22.98 -16.20 11.51
CA PHE A 203 -24.34 -15.97 12.02
C PHE A 203 -25.41 -16.47 11.03
N LEU A 204 -25.28 -16.16 9.75
CA LEU A 204 -26.20 -16.61 8.70
C LEU A 204 -26.19 -18.13 8.57
N LEU A 205 -25.03 -18.79 8.65
CA LEU A 205 -24.92 -20.25 8.63
C LEU A 205 -25.63 -20.89 9.84
N ILE A 206 -25.51 -20.29 11.03
CA ILE A 206 -26.23 -20.74 12.23
C ILE A 206 -27.75 -20.60 12.01
N VAL A 207 -28.22 -19.48 11.47
CA VAL A 207 -29.64 -19.28 11.17
C VAL A 207 -30.15 -20.33 10.17
N ILE A 208 -29.39 -20.66 9.14
CA ILE A 208 -29.72 -21.72 8.17
C ILE A 208 -29.85 -23.08 8.89
N PHE A 209 -28.89 -23.37 9.76
CA PHE A 209 -28.89 -24.64 10.51
C PHE A 209 -30.12 -24.78 11.42
N LEU A 210 -30.52 -23.70 12.12
CA LEU A 210 -31.63 -23.69 13.05
C LEU A 210 -33.01 -23.68 12.36
N GLN A 211 -33.17 -22.90 11.28
CA GLN A 211 -34.48 -22.66 10.65
C GLN A 211 -34.82 -23.59 9.50
N ARG A 212 -33.88 -24.38 9.00
CA ARG A 212 -34.03 -25.34 7.88
C ARG A 212 -35.19 -25.00 6.93
N PRO A 213 -35.47 -25.60 5.86
CA PRO A 213 -35.27 -25.18 4.48
C PRO A 213 -35.72 -23.73 4.15
N ARG A 214 -36.43 -23.06 5.07
CA ARG A 214 -36.96 -21.69 4.85
C ARG A 214 -35.92 -20.58 4.72
N ALA A 215 -34.71 -20.84 5.21
CA ALA A 215 -33.63 -19.85 5.22
C ALA A 215 -32.51 -20.15 4.19
N ARG A 216 -32.76 -21.03 3.20
CA ARG A 216 -31.74 -21.43 2.22
C ARG A 216 -31.17 -20.26 1.41
N TYR A 217 -31.97 -19.22 1.14
CA TYR A 217 -31.50 -18.02 0.47
C TYR A 217 -30.36 -17.31 1.24
N ASN A 218 -30.33 -17.41 2.56
CA ASN A 218 -29.23 -16.87 3.36
C ASN A 218 -27.88 -17.53 3.05
N LEU A 219 -27.86 -18.72 2.41
CA LEU A 219 -26.62 -19.35 1.96
C LEU A 219 -25.89 -18.49 0.92
N TYR A 220 -26.64 -17.88 0.02
CA TYR A 220 -26.04 -16.98 -0.98
C TYR A 220 -25.44 -15.74 -0.33
N LEU A 221 -26.13 -15.16 0.66
CA LEU A 221 -25.60 -14.00 1.40
C LEU A 221 -24.39 -14.38 2.25
N ALA A 222 -24.41 -15.54 2.91
CA ALA A 222 -23.24 -16.04 3.64
C ALA A 222 -22.04 -16.29 2.71
N GLY A 223 -22.25 -16.88 1.55
CA GLY A 223 -21.24 -17.06 0.50
C GLY A 223 -20.69 -15.72 0.01
N THR A 224 -21.55 -14.73 -0.22
CA THR A 224 -21.14 -13.36 -0.55
C THR A 224 -20.20 -12.78 0.52
N CYS A 225 -20.58 -12.84 1.78
CA CYS A 225 -19.76 -12.31 2.89
C CYS A 225 -18.39 -13.00 2.98
N ILE A 226 -18.34 -14.33 2.84
CA ILE A 226 -17.09 -15.11 2.87
C ILE A 226 -16.17 -14.70 1.72
N LEU A 227 -16.70 -14.62 0.50
CA LEU A 227 -15.93 -14.25 -0.69
C LEU A 227 -15.41 -12.82 -0.63
N PHE A 228 -16.22 -11.88 -0.11
CA PHE A 228 -15.78 -10.51 0.11
C PHE A 228 -14.72 -10.42 1.21
N ALA A 229 -14.87 -11.15 2.31
CA ALA A 229 -13.84 -11.22 3.35
C ALA A 229 -12.52 -11.77 2.78
N PHE A 230 -12.59 -12.78 1.91
CA PHE A 230 -11.43 -13.34 1.23
C PHE A 230 -10.77 -12.33 0.25
N TYR A 231 -11.57 -11.55 -0.47
CA TYR A 231 -11.05 -10.47 -1.31
C TYR A 231 -10.34 -9.40 -0.47
N ILE A 232 -10.94 -8.98 0.64
CA ILE A 232 -10.36 -7.98 1.53
C ILE A 232 -9.04 -8.47 2.16
N LEU A 233 -8.88 -9.78 2.38
CA LEU A 233 -7.64 -10.38 2.86
C LEU A 233 -6.43 -9.97 1.99
N ASN A 234 -6.62 -9.77 0.69
CA ASN A 234 -5.55 -9.32 -0.22
C ASN A 234 -4.91 -7.98 0.19
N PHE A 235 -5.63 -7.11 0.90
CA PHE A 235 -5.11 -5.81 1.33
C PHE A 235 -4.18 -5.88 2.54
N PHE A 236 -4.19 -6.98 3.28
CA PHE A 236 -3.39 -7.12 4.51
C PHE A 236 -2.67 -8.46 4.66
N ILE A 237 -2.83 -9.38 3.72
CA ILE A 237 -2.20 -10.72 3.80
C ILE A 237 -0.67 -10.65 3.94
N ALA A 238 -0.06 -9.65 3.32
CA ALA A 238 1.37 -9.41 3.39
C ALA A 238 1.89 -9.13 4.81
N ARG A 239 1.02 -8.75 5.73
CA ARG A 239 1.35 -8.40 7.13
C ARG A 239 0.94 -9.47 8.14
N LEU A 240 0.29 -10.52 7.69
CA LEU A 240 -0.01 -11.64 8.58
C LEU A 240 1.31 -12.35 8.93
N PRO A 241 1.43 -12.93 10.13
CA PRO A 241 2.63 -13.66 10.57
C PRO A 241 2.73 -15.03 9.87
N LEU A 242 2.57 -15.02 8.56
CA LEU A 242 2.67 -16.19 7.69
C LEU A 242 4.02 -16.12 6.98
N ASP A 243 4.74 -17.23 6.97
CA ASP A 243 5.99 -17.31 6.21
C ASP A 243 5.67 -17.30 4.70
N PRO A 244 6.04 -16.26 3.95
CA PRO A 244 5.77 -16.18 2.52
C PRO A 244 6.37 -17.36 1.72
N GLY A 245 7.45 -17.95 2.22
CA GLY A 245 8.08 -19.12 1.60
C GLY A 245 7.30 -20.42 1.76
N ARG A 246 6.34 -20.47 2.69
CA ARG A 246 5.47 -21.63 2.94
C ARG A 246 4.07 -21.49 2.36
N LEU A 247 3.69 -20.30 1.91
CA LEU A 247 2.41 -20.11 1.24
C LEU A 247 2.47 -20.64 -0.19
N PRO A 248 1.45 -21.38 -0.65
CA PRO A 248 1.32 -21.66 -2.08
C PRO A 248 1.32 -20.31 -2.78
N SER A 249 2.26 -20.11 -3.66
CA SER A 249 2.66 -18.88 -4.34
C SER A 249 1.73 -17.69 -4.02
N TYR A 250 2.26 -16.65 -3.39
CA TYR A 250 1.56 -15.40 -3.07
C TYR A 250 0.72 -14.88 -4.24
N LEU A 251 1.23 -15.01 -5.47
CA LEU A 251 0.53 -14.70 -6.71
C LEU A 251 -0.72 -15.54 -6.94
N MET A 252 -0.73 -16.81 -6.54
CA MET A 252 -1.91 -17.66 -6.67
C MET A 252 -3.02 -17.18 -5.73
N ILE A 253 -2.69 -16.86 -4.49
CA ILE A 253 -3.66 -16.32 -3.52
C ILE A 253 -4.22 -15.00 -4.01
N GLN A 254 -3.39 -14.10 -4.55
CA GLN A 254 -3.85 -12.85 -5.15
C GLN A 254 -4.82 -13.10 -6.31
N LYS A 255 -4.49 -13.98 -7.25
CA LYS A 255 -5.37 -14.31 -8.38
C LYS A 255 -6.73 -14.82 -7.93
N ILE A 256 -6.76 -15.70 -6.93
CA ILE A 256 -8.01 -16.22 -6.36
C ILE A 256 -8.78 -15.09 -5.66
N ALA A 257 -8.11 -14.25 -4.89
CA ALA A 257 -8.73 -13.12 -4.21
C ALA A 257 -9.36 -12.13 -5.21
N TYR A 258 -8.69 -11.83 -6.33
CA TYR A 258 -9.25 -10.97 -7.38
C TYR A 258 -10.45 -11.59 -8.11
N GLY A 259 -10.54 -12.92 -8.21
CA GLY A 259 -11.71 -13.61 -8.75
C GLY A 259 -12.92 -13.65 -7.80
N ALA A 260 -12.69 -13.57 -6.50
CA ALA A 260 -13.73 -13.69 -5.49
C ALA A 260 -14.90 -12.68 -5.62
N PRO A 261 -14.69 -11.38 -5.95
CA PRO A 261 -15.78 -10.43 -6.15
C PRO A 261 -16.75 -10.83 -7.28
N CYS A 262 -16.25 -11.40 -8.37
CA CYS A 262 -17.10 -11.83 -9.48
C CYS A 262 -18.07 -12.94 -9.04
N VAL A 263 -17.57 -13.93 -8.31
CA VAL A 263 -18.39 -15.03 -7.77
C VAL A 263 -19.33 -14.50 -6.68
N SER A 264 -18.85 -13.56 -5.86
CA SER A 264 -19.64 -12.90 -4.82
C SER A 264 -20.82 -12.12 -5.41
N PHE A 265 -20.62 -11.42 -6.52
CA PHE A 265 -21.69 -10.71 -7.22
C PHE A 265 -22.77 -11.68 -7.73
N PHE A 266 -22.37 -12.83 -8.28
CA PHE A 266 -23.32 -13.87 -8.67
C PHE A 266 -24.17 -14.35 -7.48
N PHE A 267 -23.56 -14.62 -6.33
CA PHE A 267 -24.30 -15.02 -5.13
C PHE A 267 -25.22 -13.91 -4.61
N LEU A 268 -24.81 -12.66 -4.69
CA LEU A 268 -25.66 -11.53 -4.32
C LEU A 268 -26.90 -11.43 -5.21
N VAL A 269 -26.75 -11.62 -6.52
CA VAL A 269 -27.88 -11.65 -7.46
C VAL A 269 -28.83 -12.80 -7.13
N MET A 270 -28.32 -13.99 -6.85
CA MET A 270 -29.11 -15.16 -6.46
C MET A 270 -29.81 -15.01 -5.10
N TYR A 271 -29.29 -14.13 -4.23
CA TYR A 271 -29.94 -13.80 -2.97
C TYR A 271 -31.14 -12.84 -3.15
N ILE A 272 -31.05 -11.92 -4.12
CA ILE A 272 -32.08 -10.89 -4.38
C ILE A 272 -33.26 -11.48 -5.15
N HIS A 273 -33.04 -12.48 -6.00
CA HIS A 273 -34.05 -13.19 -6.78
C HIS A 273 -34.60 -14.43 -6.07
#